data_a5a92365fe257242bcb44167e06ee8c0
#
_entry.id   a5a92365fe257242bcb44167e06ee8c0
#
_cell.length_a   1.000
_cell.length_b   1.000
_cell.length_c   1.000
_cell.angle_alpha   90.00
_cell.angle_beta   90.00
_cell.angle_gamma   90.00
#
_symmetry.space_group_name_H-M   'P 1'
#
loop_
_entity.id
_entity.type
_entity.pdbx_description
1 polymer ?
#
loop_
_entity_poly.entity_id
_entity_poly.type
_entity_poly.pdbx_seq_one_letter_code
_entity_poly.pdbx_strand_id
1 'polypeptide(L)'
;LSAAQALCELCLQIAADDPVEGLLSTLLLHLERLELHGDDPDLVLAGAVQACIHLLTLGGYGLPLQSCCLSGVPLEPPLGQWSWRCSLLPEDGFAIDSQPGAAMTLNPSELALLQRLTRPDLPRRRDGGLMGPQTVWLRLLGLIDLWMRARLNRRSRALTMLKQSVTMPDLGHHGRNATNR
;
A
#
# COMPACT_ATOMS: atom_id res chain seq x y z
N LEU A 1 -11.91 8.70 6.22
CA LEU A 1 -13.06 7.90 5.79
C LEU A 1 -12.71 6.96 4.61
N SER A 2 -12.13 7.47 3.51
CA SER A 2 -11.79 6.66 2.31
C SER A 2 -10.84 5.49 2.58
N ALA A 3 -9.86 5.65 3.48
CA ALA A 3 -8.96 4.57 3.88
C ALA A 3 -9.72 3.42 4.58
N ALA A 4 -10.58 3.73 5.53
CA ALA A 4 -11.39 2.72 6.23
C ALA A 4 -12.32 1.97 5.26
N GLN A 5 -12.95 2.68 4.33
CA GLN A 5 -13.79 2.08 3.29
C GLN A 5 -12.99 1.11 2.42
N ALA A 6 -11.76 1.48 2.04
CA ALA A 6 -10.88 0.62 1.24
C ALA A 6 -10.53 -0.69 1.97
N LEU A 7 -10.23 -0.62 3.28
CA LEU A 7 -9.92 -1.80 4.07
C LEU A 7 -11.15 -2.71 4.26
N CYS A 8 -12.33 -2.12 4.51
CA CYS A 8 -13.57 -2.90 4.61
C CYS A 8 -13.92 -3.59 3.28
N GLU A 9 -13.80 -2.88 2.13
CA GLU A 9 -14.02 -3.46 0.80
C GLU A 9 -13.05 -4.61 0.54
N LEU A 10 -11.76 -4.45 0.89
CA LEU A 10 -10.76 -5.50 0.74
C LEU A 10 -11.11 -6.74 1.58
N CYS A 11 -11.48 -6.56 2.84
CA CYS A 11 -11.90 -7.67 3.71
C CYS A 11 -13.11 -8.43 3.13
N LEU A 12 -14.10 -7.72 2.61
CA LEU A 12 -15.27 -8.35 1.96
C LEU A 12 -14.87 -9.14 0.70
N GLN A 13 -13.87 -8.67 -0.05
CA GLN A 13 -13.36 -9.40 -1.21
C GLN A 13 -12.58 -10.65 -0.81
N ILE A 14 -11.77 -10.58 0.24
CA ILE A 14 -11.00 -11.73 0.76
C ILE A 14 -11.92 -12.80 1.36
N ALA A 15 -12.93 -12.39 2.12
CA ALA A 15 -13.87 -13.31 2.79
C ALA A 15 -15.05 -13.75 1.91
N ALA A 16 -15.02 -13.47 0.59
CA ALA A 16 -16.17 -13.71 -0.28
C ALA A 16 -16.55 -15.19 -0.40
N ASP A 17 -15.55 -16.07 -0.38
CA ASP A 17 -15.74 -17.49 -0.62
C ASP A 17 -15.68 -18.30 0.70
N ASP A 18 -14.75 -17.97 1.59
CA ASP A 18 -14.54 -18.67 2.85
C ASP A 18 -14.19 -17.72 4.00
N PRO A 19 -14.60 -18.02 5.24
CA PRO A 19 -14.20 -17.23 6.40
C PRO A 19 -12.69 -17.38 6.66
N VAL A 20 -12.01 -16.24 6.88
CA VAL A 20 -10.58 -16.18 7.18
C VAL A 20 -10.39 -15.83 8.65
N GLU A 21 -9.76 -16.74 9.40
CA GLU A 21 -9.46 -16.53 10.82
C GLU A 21 -8.55 -15.30 11.00
N GLY A 22 -8.85 -14.47 11.99
CA GLY A 22 -8.08 -13.26 12.30
C GLY A 22 -8.30 -12.08 11.36
N LEU A 23 -9.06 -12.22 10.26
CA LEU A 23 -9.26 -11.13 9.30
C LEU A 23 -9.97 -9.94 9.94
N LEU A 24 -11.07 -10.19 10.68
CA LEU A 24 -11.84 -9.14 11.33
C LEU A 24 -11.04 -8.45 12.45
N SER A 25 -10.33 -9.20 13.29
CA SER A 25 -9.51 -8.62 14.36
C SER A 25 -8.37 -7.77 13.82
N THR A 26 -7.74 -8.19 12.72
CA THR A 26 -6.71 -7.40 12.03
C THR A 26 -7.29 -6.16 11.38
N LEU A 27 -8.47 -6.24 10.76
CA LEU A 27 -9.17 -5.07 10.24
C LEU A 27 -9.43 -4.05 11.35
N LEU A 28 -10.01 -4.48 12.47
CA LEU A 28 -10.33 -3.59 13.60
C LEU A 28 -9.07 -2.92 14.15
N LEU A 29 -7.98 -3.67 14.34
CA LEU A 29 -6.69 -3.11 14.76
C LEU A 29 -6.20 -2.00 13.82
N HIS A 30 -6.30 -2.20 12.52
CA HIS A 30 -5.88 -1.19 11.55
C HIS A 30 -6.83 0.00 11.49
N LEU A 31 -8.15 -0.19 11.67
CA LEU A 31 -9.10 0.91 11.75
C LEU A 31 -8.83 1.80 12.97
N GLU A 32 -8.57 1.21 14.14
CA GLU A 32 -8.16 1.95 15.35
C GLU A 32 -6.88 2.76 15.12
N ARG A 33 -5.88 2.18 14.44
CA ARG A 33 -4.62 2.89 14.09
C ARG A 33 -4.86 4.05 13.12
N LEU A 34 -5.75 3.88 12.14
CA LEU A 34 -6.12 4.96 11.22
C LEU A 34 -6.84 6.10 11.95
N GLU A 35 -7.70 5.77 12.92
CA GLU A 35 -8.39 6.77 13.75
C GLU A 35 -7.40 7.58 14.59
N LEU A 36 -6.43 6.93 15.23
CA LEU A 36 -5.37 7.58 16.01
C LEU A 36 -4.51 8.56 15.19
N HIS A 37 -4.41 8.34 13.88
CA HIS A 37 -3.61 9.16 12.96
C HIS A 37 -4.45 10.01 12.02
N GLY A 38 -5.76 10.16 12.30
CA GLY A 38 -6.72 10.80 11.40
C GLY A 38 -6.37 12.22 10.95
N ASP A 39 -5.59 12.94 11.75
CA ASP A 39 -5.14 14.33 11.47
C ASP A 39 -3.88 14.39 10.59
N ASP A 40 -3.22 13.25 10.32
CA ASP A 40 -2.00 13.19 9.49
C ASP A 40 -2.27 12.35 8.22
N PRO A 41 -2.49 12.99 7.07
CA PRO A 41 -2.79 12.31 5.81
C PRO A 41 -1.71 11.31 5.37
N ASP A 42 -0.44 11.59 5.65
CA ASP A 42 0.67 10.72 5.27
C ASP A 42 0.69 9.45 6.14
N LEU A 43 0.42 9.58 7.44
CA LEU A 43 0.29 8.42 8.33
C LEU A 43 -0.96 7.59 8.00
N VAL A 44 -2.07 8.24 7.65
CA VAL A 44 -3.28 7.54 7.20
C VAL A 44 -3.01 6.75 5.91
N LEU A 45 -2.35 7.37 4.94
CA LEU A 45 -1.99 6.69 3.68
C LEU A 45 -1.05 5.52 3.93
N ALA A 46 0.03 5.71 4.69
CA ALA A 46 0.98 4.67 5.02
C ALA A 46 0.34 3.52 5.83
N GLY A 47 -0.51 3.85 6.79
CA GLY A 47 -1.29 2.89 7.57
C GLY A 47 -2.23 2.06 6.70
N ALA A 48 -2.90 2.68 5.74
CA ALA A 48 -3.77 1.98 4.80
C ALA A 48 -2.99 1.02 3.89
N VAL A 49 -1.82 1.46 3.38
CA VAL A 49 -0.92 0.59 2.58
C VAL A 49 -0.46 -0.62 3.38
N GLN A 50 -0.01 -0.42 4.63
CA GLN A 50 0.41 -1.52 5.51
C GLN A 50 -0.76 -2.46 5.82
N ALA A 51 -1.93 -1.91 6.15
CA ALA A 51 -3.13 -2.70 6.43
C ALA A 51 -3.52 -3.60 5.26
N CYS A 52 -3.48 -3.09 4.02
CA CYS A 52 -3.73 -3.90 2.82
C CYS A 52 -2.77 -5.08 2.73
N ILE A 53 -1.47 -4.88 2.99
CA ILE A 53 -0.47 -5.95 2.97
C ILE A 53 -0.78 -7.02 4.03
N HIS A 54 -1.12 -6.61 5.26
CA HIS A 54 -1.44 -7.54 6.34
C HIS A 54 -2.71 -8.35 6.04
N LEU A 55 -3.77 -7.68 5.57
CA LEU A 55 -5.04 -8.33 5.22
C LEU A 55 -4.88 -9.31 4.04
N LEU A 56 -4.15 -8.91 2.99
CA LEU A 56 -3.85 -9.78 1.86
C LEU A 56 -3.04 -11.00 2.30
N THR A 57 -2.07 -10.82 3.20
CA THR A 57 -1.26 -11.93 3.73
C THR A 57 -2.12 -12.94 4.49
N LEU A 58 -3.02 -12.46 5.36
CA LEU A 58 -3.97 -13.33 6.07
C LEU A 58 -4.91 -14.08 5.13
N GLY A 59 -5.36 -13.41 4.08
CA GLY A 59 -6.23 -14.01 3.06
C GLY A 59 -5.54 -14.99 2.11
N GLY A 60 -4.23 -15.20 2.24
CA GLY A 60 -3.46 -16.06 1.34
C GLY A 60 -3.03 -15.39 0.03
N TYR A 61 -3.25 -14.07 -0.10
CA TYR A 61 -2.90 -13.26 -1.27
C TYR A 61 -1.66 -12.37 -1.04
N GLY A 62 -0.83 -12.72 -0.06
CA GLY A 62 0.37 -11.95 0.31
C GLY A 62 1.33 -11.76 -0.86
N LEU A 63 2.04 -10.64 -0.86
CA LEU A 63 3.05 -10.33 -1.86
C LEU A 63 4.28 -11.22 -1.64
N PRO A 64 4.80 -11.93 -2.66
CA PRO A 64 5.97 -12.81 -2.54
C PRO A 64 7.27 -11.99 -2.57
N LEU A 65 7.61 -11.34 -1.44
CA LEU A 65 8.71 -10.39 -1.32
C LEU A 65 10.06 -11.04 -0.92
N GLN A 66 10.14 -12.37 -0.89
CA GLN A 66 11.31 -13.09 -0.38
C GLN A 66 12.33 -13.42 -1.48
N SER A 67 11.84 -13.79 -2.66
CA SER A 67 12.68 -14.26 -3.75
C SER A 67 12.17 -13.80 -5.11
N CYS A 68 13.10 -13.71 -6.06
CA CYS A 68 12.79 -13.44 -7.46
C CYS A 68 11.96 -14.58 -8.06
N CYS A 69 10.80 -14.29 -8.64
CA CYS A 69 9.90 -15.29 -9.21
C CYS A 69 10.50 -16.01 -10.44
N LEU A 70 11.48 -15.42 -11.12
CA LEU A 70 12.12 -15.99 -12.31
C LEU A 70 13.37 -16.83 -11.98
N SER A 71 14.19 -16.37 -11.01
CA SER A 71 15.48 -17.00 -10.72
C SER A 71 15.54 -17.72 -9.37
N GLY A 72 14.57 -17.47 -8.46
CA GLY A 72 14.58 -17.98 -7.10
C GLY A 72 15.60 -17.32 -6.16
N VAL A 73 16.41 -16.39 -6.67
CA VAL A 73 17.40 -15.66 -5.87
C VAL A 73 16.70 -14.75 -4.85
N PRO A 74 17.20 -14.63 -3.61
CA PRO A 74 16.64 -13.73 -2.61
C PRO A 74 16.52 -12.29 -3.12
N LEU A 75 15.41 -11.63 -2.80
CA LEU A 75 15.16 -10.22 -3.11
C LEU A 75 15.81 -9.35 -2.03
N GLU A 76 17.10 -9.10 -2.17
CA GLU A 76 17.90 -8.24 -1.30
C GLU A 76 18.18 -6.92 -2.02
N PRO A 77 17.39 -5.86 -1.77
CA PRO A 77 17.54 -4.61 -2.49
C PRO A 77 18.88 -3.93 -2.11
N PRO A 78 19.79 -3.69 -3.09
CA PRO A 78 21.07 -3.08 -2.83
C PRO A 78 20.92 -1.57 -2.65
N LEU A 79 20.70 -1.12 -1.40
CA LEU A 79 20.52 0.29 -1.08
C LEU A 79 21.72 1.12 -1.56
N GLY A 80 21.43 2.22 -2.25
CA GLY A 80 22.45 3.09 -2.87
C GLY A 80 22.79 2.75 -4.33
N GLN A 81 22.35 1.63 -4.87
CA GLN A 81 22.51 1.29 -6.30
C GLN A 81 21.28 1.74 -7.09
N TRP A 82 21.29 2.99 -7.53
CA TRP A 82 20.14 3.63 -8.18
C TRP A 82 19.77 3.08 -9.55
N SER A 83 20.67 2.34 -10.19
CA SER A 83 20.41 1.65 -11.46
C SER A 83 19.68 0.32 -11.30
N TRP A 84 19.73 -0.27 -10.09
CA TRP A 84 19.06 -1.54 -9.84
C TRP A 84 17.55 -1.39 -9.88
N ARG A 85 16.88 -2.39 -10.41
CA ARG A 85 15.42 -2.43 -10.54
C ARG A 85 14.86 -3.78 -10.11
N CYS A 86 13.62 -3.74 -9.65
CA CYS A 86 12.79 -4.91 -9.41
C CYS A 86 11.45 -4.71 -10.11
N SER A 87 11.05 -5.66 -10.91
CA SER A 87 9.81 -5.63 -11.69
C SER A 87 8.69 -6.37 -10.98
N LEU A 88 7.50 -5.76 -10.92
CA LEU A 88 6.27 -6.44 -10.56
C LEU A 88 5.68 -7.09 -11.81
N LEU A 89 5.58 -8.42 -11.79
CA LEU A 89 4.81 -9.25 -12.72
C LEU A 89 3.57 -9.73 -11.95
N PRO A 90 2.37 -9.13 -12.15
CA PRO A 90 1.24 -9.34 -11.24
C PRO A 90 0.78 -10.80 -11.11
N GLU A 91 0.96 -11.59 -12.17
CA GLU A 91 0.62 -13.02 -12.17
C GLU A 91 1.69 -13.91 -11.51
N ASP A 92 2.96 -13.46 -11.48
CA ASP A 92 4.08 -14.28 -11.04
C ASP A 92 4.70 -13.81 -9.73
N GLY A 93 4.84 -12.50 -9.53
CA GLY A 93 5.46 -11.89 -8.36
C GLY A 93 6.49 -10.84 -8.71
N PHE A 94 7.63 -10.86 -8.02
CA PHE A 94 8.70 -9.88 -8.18
C PHE A 94 9.92 -10.50 -8.84
N ALA A 95 10.46 -9.83 -9.85
CA ALA A 95 11.65 -10.27 -10.58
C ALA A 95 12.76 -9.20 -10.52
N ILE A 96 14.00 -9.64 -10.31
CA ILE A 96 15.17 -8.75 -10.39
C ILE A 96 15.32 -8.26 -11.84
N ASP A 97 15.80 -7.03 -11.99
CA ASP A 97 15.94 -6.30 -13.24
C ASP A 97 14.62 -5.84 -13.87
N SER A 98 14.74 -5.06 -14.94
CA SER A 98 13.60 -4.60 -15.72
C SER A 98 13.14 -5.71 -16.66
N GLN A 99 11.93 -6.20 -16.44
CA GLN A 99 11.35 -7.30 -17.21
C GLN A 99 10.35 -6.79 -18.25
N PRO A 100 10.30 -7.40 -19.44
CA PRO A 100 9.22 -7.17 -20.40
C PRO A 100 7.87 -7.53 -19.77
N GLY A 101 6.85 -6.69 -19.99
CA GLY A 101 5.52 -6.92 -19.45
C GLY A 101 5.35 -6.57 -17.96
N ALA A 102 6.36 -5.98 -17.33
CA ALA A 102 6.26 -5.49 -15.96
C ALA A 102 5.16 -4.43 -15.84
N ALA A 103 4.25 -4.61 -14.89
CA ALA A 103 3.21 -3.62 -14.59
C ALA A 103 3.76 -2.40 -13.83
N MET A 104 4.83 -2.60 -13.06
CA MET A 104 5.54 -1.56 -12.33
C MET A 104 6.99 -1.99 -12.08
N THR A 105 7.89 -1.02 -11.99
CA THR A 105 9.26 -1.24 -11.54
C THR A 105 9.52 -0.48 -10.24
N LEU A 106 10.26 -1.10 -9.33
CA LEU A 106 10.67 -0.55 -8.05
C LEU A 106 12.18 -0.30 -8.03
N ASN A 107 12.59 0.76 -7.38
CA ASN A 107 13.98 0.98 -6.99
C ASN A 107 14.31 0.24 -5.68
N PRO A 108 15.60 0.15 -5.25
CA PRO A 108 15.96 -0.57 -4.03
C PRO A 108 15.26 -0.06 -2.77
N SER A 109 15.09 1.26 -2.64
CA SER A 109 14.46 1.87 -1.46
C SER A 109 12.96 1.58 -1.40
N GLU A 110 12.27 1.57 -2.53
CA GLU A 110 10.85 1.23 -2.62
C GLU A 110 10.62 -0.24 -2.26
N LEU A 111 11.45 -1.16 -2.77
CA LEU A 111 11.35 -2.58 -2.43
C LEU A 111 11.67 -2.82 -0.94
N ALA A 112 12.73 -2.21 -0.41
CA ALA A 112 13.07 -2.31 1.01
C ALA A 112 11.96 -1.78 1.91
N LEU A 113 11.33 -0.67 1.52
CA LEU A 113 10.17 -0.13 2.23
C LEU A 113 8.99 -1.11 2.21
N LEU A 114 8.67 -1.66 1.04
CA LEU A 114 7.59 -2.63 0.87
C LEU A 114 7.82 -3.87 1.73
N GLN A 115 9.05 -4.42 1.77
CA GLN A 115 9.41 -5.55 2.63
C GLN A 115 9.24 -5.23 4.12
N ARG A 116 9.50 -3.98 4.55
CA ARG A 116 9.32 -3.57 5.95
C ARG A 116 7.85 -3.50 6.37
N LEU A 117 6.93 -3.30 5.44
CA LEU A 117 5.50 -3.21 5.73
C LEU A 117 4.87 -4.54 6.17
N THR A 118 5.56 -5.65 6.02
CA THR A 118 5.15 -6.95 6.59
C THR A 118 5.29 -7.01 8.12
N ARG A 119 6.03 -6.05 8.71
CA ARG A 119 6.21 -5.94 10.17
C ARG A 119 5.01 -5.25 10.82
N PRO A 120 4.82 -5.41 12.15
CA PRO A 120 3.68 -4.80 12.85
C PRO A 120 3.67 -3.27 12.83
N ASP A 121 4.87 -2.64 12.88
CA ASP A 121 4.99 -1.19 13.00
C ASP A 121 5.28 -0.53 11.64
N LEU A 122 4.75 0.69 11.48
CA LEU A 122 5.11 1.53 10.34
C LEU A 122 6.61 1.87 10.37
N PRO A 123 7.29 1.82 9.22
CA PRO A 123 8.71 2.16 9.13
C PRO A 123 8.92 3.65 9.42
N ARG A 124 9.78 3.93 10.40
CA ARG A 124 10.10 5.30 10.81
C ARG A 124 11.59 5.59 10.62
N ARG A 125 11.89 6.86 10.40
CA ARG A 125 13.24 7.41 10.41
C ARG A 125 13.74 7.53 11.84
N ARG A 126 15.04 7.83 12.00
CA ARG A 126 15.66 8.01 13.32
C ARG A 126 15.07 9.19 14.10
N ASP A 127 14.56 10.20 13.41
CA ASP A 127 13.88 11.37 14.00
C ASP A 127 12.41 11.08 14.41
N GLY A 128 11.94 9.86 14.24
CA GLY A 128 10.57 9.43 14.52
C GLY A 128 9.57 9.70 13.39
N GLY A 129 9.96 10.44 12.35
CA GLY A 129 9.10 10.71 11.19
C GLY A 129 8.87 9.46 10.32
N LEU A 130 7.81 9.50 9.52
CA LEU A 130 7.50 8.43 8.56
C LEU A 130 8.64 8.27 7.54
N MET A 131 8.99 7.03 7.22
CA MET A 131 9.98 6.74 6.19
C MET A 131 9.37 6.88 4.80
N GLY A 132 10.08 7.57 3.90
CA GLY A 132 9.65 7.81 2.52
C GLY A 132 8.68 8.99 2.37
N PRO A 133 8.70 9.65 1.21
CA PRO A 133 7.77 10.73 0.87
C PRO A 133 6.40 10.17 0.45
N GLN A 134 5.38 11.02 0.49
CA GLN A 134 4.00 10.69 0.09
C GLN A 134 3.92 10.04 -1.30
N THR A 135 4.73 10.51 -2.25
CA THR A 135 4.77 9.96 -3.61
C THR A 135 5.15 8.48 -3.65
N VAL A 136 6.04 8.03 -2.77
CA VAL A 136 6.39 6.61 -2.66
C VAL A 136 5.21 5.81 -2.11
N TRP A 137 4.51 6.31 -1.09
CA TRP A 137 3.34 5.66 -0.54
C TRP A 137 2.20 5.51 -1.55
N LEU A 138 1.98 6.54 -2.38
CA LEU A 138 1.01 6.49 -3.49
C LEU A 138 1.41 5.45 -4.55
N ARG A 139 2.71 5.31 -4.84
CA ARG A 139 3.22 4.26 -5.75
C ARG A 139 2.98 2.87 -5.16
N LEU A 140 3.26 2.66 -3.87
CA LEU A 140 3.01 1.38 -3.20
C LEU A 140 1.51 1.05 -3.14
N LEU A 141 0.64 2.04 -2.93
CA LEU A 141 -0.81 1.84 -3.03
C LEU A 141 -1.22 1.40 -4.45
N GLY A 142 -0.63 2.01 -5.48
CA GLY A 142 -0.83 1.61 -6.87
C GLY A 142 -0.35 0.18 -7.17
N LEU A 143 0.77 -0.23 -6.56
CA LEU A 143 1.29 -1.59 -6.65
C LEU A 143 0.31 -2.60 -6.05
N ILE A 144 -0.22 -2.30 -4.87
CA ILE A 144 -1.22 -3.15 -4.20
C ILE A 144 -2.49 -3.28 -5.06
N ASP A 145 -2.96 -2.19 -5.65
CA ASP A 145 -4.12 -2.24 -6.56
C ASP A 145 -3.86 -3.14 -7.78
N LEU A 146 -2.67 -3.06 -8.39
CA LEU A 146 -2.28 -3.95 -9.50
C LEU A 146 -2.25 -5.42 -9.05
N TRP A 147 -1.66 -5.70 -7.88
CA TRP A 147 -1.59 -7.04 -7.31
C TRP A 147 -2.98 -7.61 -7.01
N MET A 148 -3.85 -6.82 -6.37
CA MET A 148 -5.21 -7.22 -6.05
C MET A 148 -6.03 -7.55 -7.30
N ARG A 149 -5.91 -6.73 -8.36
CA ARG A 149 -6.62 -7.00 -9.63
C ARG A 149 -6.24 -8.34 -10.24
N ALA A 150 -4.95 -8.69 -10.20
CA ALA A 150 -4.47 -9.94 -10.74
C ALA A 150 -4.90 -11.14 -9.88
N ARG A 151 -4.88 -11.00 -8.55
CA ARG A 151 -5.12 -12.12 -7.63
C ARG A 151 -6.58 -12.32 -7.24
N LEU A 152 -7.33 -11.24 -7.05
CA LEU A 152 -8.74 -11.28 -6.67
C LEU A 152 -9.69 -11.13 -7.87
N ASN A 153 -9.15 -10.83 -9.05
CA ASN A 153 -9.90 -10.53 -10.28
C ASN A 153 -11.01 -9.49 -10.06
N ARG A 154 -10.78 -8.54 -9.16
CA ARG A 154 -11.73 -7.48 -8.78
C ARG A 154 -11.00 -6.14 -8.68
N ARG A 155 -11.70 -5.08 -9.06
CA ARG A 155 -11.23 -3.70 -8.87
C ARG A 155 -11.76 -3.16 -7.56
N SER A 156 -10.89 -2.55 -6.76
CA SER A 156 -11.32 -1.78 -5.59
C SER A 156 -11.67 -0.35 -5.97
N ARG A 157 -12.93 0.02 -5.82
CA ARG A 157 -13.38 1.41 -5.98
C ARG A 157 -12.85 2.29 -4.86
N ALA A 158 -12.80 1.75 -3.65
CA ALA A 158 -12.35 2.49 -2.48
C ALA A 158 -10.86 2.79 -2.51
N LEU A 159 -9.99 1.90 -3.02
CA LEU A 159 -8.57 2.23 -3.26
C LEU A 159 -8.39 3.34 -4.31
N THR A 160 -9.21 3.33 -5.35
CA THR A 160 -9.20 4.41 -6.35
C THR A 160 -9.60 5.75 -5.71
N MET A 161 -10.63 5.77 -4.88
CA MET A 161 -11.08 6.96 -4.14
C MET A 161 -10.03 7.42 -3.13
N LEU A 162 -9.39 6.51 -2.40
CA LEU A 162 -8.30 6.84 -1.48
C LEU A 162 -7.15 7.53 -2.21
N LYS A 163 -6.73 6.98 -3.35
CA LYS A 163 -5.68 7.58 -4.17
C LYS A 163 -6.06 8.99 -4.63
N GLN A 164 -7.29 9.19 -5.08
CA GLN A 164 -7.80 10.50 -5.52
C GLN A 164 -7.88 11.51 -4.36
N SER A 165 -8.32 11.08 -3.17
CA SER A 165 -8.43 11.97 -2.00
C SER A 165 -7.09 12.51 -1.51
N VAL A 166 -6.01 11.76 -1.73
CA VAL A 166 -4.65 12.18 -1.36
C VAL A 166 -4.00 13.04 -2.44
N THR A 167 -4.37 12.85 -3.71
CA THR A 167 -3.78 13.59 -4.85
C THR A 167 -4.49 14.90 -5.15
N MET A 168 -5.72 15.12 -4.67
CA MET A 168 -6.42 16.40 -4.81
C MET A 168 -6.13 17.28 -3.58
N PRO A 169 -5.40 18.42 -3.74
CA PRO A 169 -5.35 19.40 -2.69
C PRO A 169 -6.75 19.99 -2.45
N ASP A 170 -7.05 20.23 -1.18
CA ASP A 170 -8.32 20.78 -0.71
C ASP A 170 -8.61 22.13 -1.38
N LEU A 171 -9.41 22.14 -2.46
CA LEU A 171 -9.86 23.37 -3.15
C LEU A 171 -11.04 24.04 -2.44
N GLY A 172 -11.25 23.77 -1.16
CA GLY A 172 -12.46 24.19 -0.47
C GLY A 172 -12.28 24.88 0.87
N HIS A 173 -11.50 25.96 1.00
CA HIS A 173 -11.66 26.93 2.11
C HIS A 173 -11.02 28.29 1.84
N HIS A 174 -11.32 28.90 0.68
CA HIS A 174 -11.11 30.37 0.51
C HIS A 174 -12.35 30.97 -0.12
N GLY A 175 -13.26 31.45 0.74
CA GLY A 175 -14.36 32.25 0.22
C GLY A 175 -15.57 32.40 1.12
N ARG A 176 -15.40 32.90 2.35
CA ARG A 176 -16.49 33.63 3.04
C ARG A 176 -15.88 34.51 4.11
N ASN A 177 -15.42 35.69 3.73
CA ASN A 177 -15.45 36.87 4.58
C ASN A 177 -15.05 38.08 3.73
N ALA A 178 -16.01 38.76 3.19
CA ALA A 178 -16.01 40.20 2.96
C ALA A 178 -17.31 40.59 2.28
N THR A 179 -18.31 40.93 3.03
CA THR A 179 -19.17 42.08 2.73
C THR A 179 -20.05 42.33 3.94
N ASN A 180 -19.67 43.27 4.73
CA ASN A 180 -20.66 44.16 5.33
C ASN A 180 -19.95 45.47 5.69
N ARG A 181 -20.14 46.45 4.81
CA ARG A 181 -20.49 47.82 5.09
C ARG A 181 -20.94 48.48 3.81
#